data_7de8ab9bf7dfed1e70557123c5e33b2d
#
_entry.id   7de8ab9bf7dfed1e70557123c5e33b2d
#
_cell.length_a   1.000
_cell.length_b   1.000
_cell.length_c   1.000
_cell.angle_alpha   90.00
_cell.angle_beta   90.00
_cell.angle_gamma   90.00
#
_symmetry.space_group_name_H-M   'P 1'
#
loop_
_entity.id
_entity.type
_entity.pdbx_description
1 polymer ?
#
loop_
_entity_poly.entity_id
_entity_poly.type
_entity_poly.pdbx_seq_one_letter_code
_entity_poly.pdbx_strand_id
1 'polypeptide(L)' 'MFIINYDHLESRALNVTSMDYDDRELHYSFRLYDDDGVLYFEGRSNSATFDPLDDYGIAFGCTEIRYLRDGVWEQL' A
#
# COMPACT_ATOMS: atom_id res chain seq x y z
N MET A 1 -6.14 0.32 9.58
CA MET A 1 -6.17 1.65 8.91
C MET A 1 -4.93 1.82 8.05
N PHE A 2 -5.12 2.28 6.84
CA PHE A 2 -4.02 2.54 5.92
C PHE A 2 -4.33 3.72 5.02
N ILE A 3 -3.28 4.30 4.42
CA ILE A 3 -3.40 5.34 3.41
C ILE A 3 -2.58 4.95 2.18
N ILE A 4 -2.96 5.48 1.02
CA ILE A 4 -2.17 5.36 -0.20
C ILE A 4 -1.42 6.68 -0.41
N ASN A 5 -0.09 6.61 -0.51
CA ASN A 5 0.78 7.76 -0.73
C ASN A 5 1.04 8.00 -2.22
N TYR A 6 1.20 6.92 -2.99
CA TYR A 6 1.50 7.00 -4.41
C TYR A 6 0.63 6.04 -5.19
N ASP A 7 0.01 6.57 -6.24
CA ASP A 7 -0.77 5.83 -7.21
C ASP A 7 -0.01 5.82 -8.53
N HIS A 8 0.72 4.75 -8.79
CA HIS A 8 1.51 4.61 -10.00
C HIS A 8 0.68 4.35 -11.25
N LEU A 9 -0.59 4.01 -11.09
CA LEU A 9 -1.52 3.87 -12.21
C LEU A 9 -2.13 5.19 -12.63
N GLU A 10 -1.95 6.24 -11.82
CA GLU A 10 -2.60 7.54 -12.03
C GLU A 10 -4.11 7.39 -12.22
N SER A 11 -4.70 6.42 -11.51
CA SER A 11 -6.11 6.08 -11.70
C SER A 11 -7.07 7.19 -11.28
N ARG A 12 -6.62 8.09 -10.42
CA ARG A 12 -7.42 9.17 -9.81
C ARG A 12 -8.70 8.70 -9.13
N ALA A 13 -8.88 7.40 -9.04
CA ALA A 13 -10.05 6.80 -8.41
C ALA A 13 -9.99 6.92 -6.91
N LEU A 14 -8.87 7.35 -6.37
CA LEU A 14 -8.65 7.32 -4.96
C LEU A 14 -8.09 8.60 -4.44
N ASN A 15 -8.64 8.93 -3.29
CA ASN A 15 -8.11 10.02 -2.51
C ASN A 15 -6.78 9.57 -1.92
N VAL A 16 -5.72 10.01 -2.55
CA VAL A 16 -4.43 9.98 -1.91
C VAL A 16 -4.51 11.01 -0.79
N THR A 17 -4.88 10.54 0.38
CA THR A 17 -4.95 11.41 1.53
C THR A 17 -3.64 11.38 2.26
N SER A 18 -2.92 12.45 2.16
CA SER A 18 -1.67 12.57 2.88
C SER A 18 -1.79 13.43 4.12
N MET A 19 -2.95 14.03 4.41
CA MET A 19 -2.95 15.18 5.30
C MET A 19 -3.62 15.00 6.64
N ASP A 20 -4.44 13.97 6.82
CA ASP A 20 -5.24 13.83 8.02
C ASP A 20 -4.73 12.75 8.96
N TYR A 21 -3.63 12.09 8.63
CA TYR A 21 -3.10 11.00 9.42
C TYR A 21 -1.78 11.39 10.04
N ASP A 22 -1.67 11.11 11.33
CA ASP A 22 -0.41 11.26 12.04
C ASP A 22 0.53 10.14 11.58
N ASP A 23 1.63 10.50 10.91
CA ASP A 23 2.63 9.56 10.44
C ASP A 23 3.18 8.67 11.57
N ARG A 24 3.06 9.10 12.82
CA ARG A 24 3.50 8.33 13.97
C ARG A 24 2.62 7.10 14.24
N GLU A 25 1.41 7.06 13.70
CA GLU A 25 0.51 5.92 13.83
C GLU A 25 0.62 4.93 12.69
N LEU A 26 1.19 5.34 11.56
CA LEU A 26 1.28 4.54 10.36
C LEU A 26 2.74 4.14 10.12
N HIS A 27 3.20 3.15 10.88
CA HIS A 27 4.61 2.76 10.92
C HIS A 27 5.04 1.79 9.83
N TYR A 28 4.08 1.16 9.16
CA TYR A 28 4.37 0.09 8.21
C TYR A 28 4.21 0.59 6.79
N SER A 29 5.32 0.83 6.10
CA SER A 29 5.31 1.13 4.67
C SER A 29 4.99 -0.12 3.87
N PHE A 30 4.10 -0.02 2.89
CA PHE A 30 3.74 -1.16 2.05
C PHE A 30 3.74 -0.79 0.58
N ARG A 31 3.83 -1.83 -0.25
CA ARG A 31 3.73 -1.74 -1.70
C ARG A 31 2.80 -2.82 -2.22
N LEU A 32 1.96 -2.47 -3.19
CA LEU A 32 1.04 -3.38 -3.85
C LEU A 32 1.51 -3.63 -5.28
N TYR A 33 1.64 -4.92 -5.63
CA TYR A 33 2.13 -5.37 -6.92
C TYR A 33 1.09 -6.24 -7.61
N ASP A 34 1.13 -6.25 -8.95
CA ASP A 34 0.38 -7.24 -9.71
C ASP A 34 1.15 -8.57 -9.78
N ASP A 35 0.58 -9.58 -10.46
CA ASP A 35 1.21 -10.89 -10.59
C ASP A 35 2.43 -10.90 -11.51
N ASP A 36 2.67 -9.82 -12.26
CA ASP A 36 3.88 -9.64 -13.08
C ASP A 36 4.97 -8.89 -12.32
N GLY A 37 4.72 -8.53 -11.05
CA GLY A 37 5.68 -7.80 -10.25
C GLY A 37 5.72 -6.30 -10.52
N VAL A 38 4.70 -5.76 -11.18
CA VAL A 38 4.62 -4.32 -11.44
C VAL A 38 4.06 -3.61 -10.22
N LEU A 39 4.74 -2.57 -9.78
CA LEU A 39 4.33 -1.76 -8.64
C LEU A 39 3.17 -0.84 -9.03
N TYR A 40 2.03 -0.98 -8.36
CA TYR A 40 0.85 -0.17 -8.60
C TYR A 40 0.65 0.93 -7.57
N PHE A 41 0.83 0.60 -6.30
CA PHE A 41 0.55 1.53 -5.20
C PHE A 41 1.58 1.42 -4.10
N GLU A 42 1.79 2.55 -3.41
CA GLU A 42 2.59 2.58 -2.19
C GLU A 42 1.81 3.32 -1.12
N GLY A 43 1.96 2.89 0.11
CA GLY A 43 1.27 3.51 1.22
C GLY A 43 1.85 3.16 2.57
N ARG A 44 1.10 3.50 3.61
CA ARG A 44 1.45 3.20 5.00
C ARG A 44 0.24 2.65 5.74
N SER A 45 0.50 1.78 6.68
CA SER A 45 -0.51 1.15 7.51
C SER A 45 -0.11 1.17 8.98
N ASN A 46 -1.09 1.05 9.86
CA ASN A 46 -0.84 0.91 11.30
C ASN A 46 -0.52 -0.53 11.70
N SER A 47 -0.64 -1.48 10.79
CA SER A 47 -0.30 -2.88 11.04
C SER A 47 0.08 -3.57 9.73
N ALA A 48 0.94 -4.59 9.83
CA ALA A 48 1.39 -5.34 8.65
C ALA A 48 0.41 -6.48 8.37
N THR A 49 -0.67 -6.16 7.68
CA THR A 49 -1.75 -7.10 7.36
C THR A 49 -2.05 -7.10 5.86
N PHE A 50 -2.97 -7.97 5.43
CA PHE A 50 -3.45 -8.01 4.05
C PHE A 50 -4.50 -6.93 3.75
N ASP A 51 -4.92 -6.14 4.74
CA ASP A 51 -6.02 -5.18 4.57
C ASP A 51 -5.85 -4.25 3.37
N PRO A 52 -4.68 -3.64 3.13
CA PRO A 52 -4.53 -2.78 1.95
C PRO A 52 -4.73 -3.52 0.64
N LEU A 53 -4.28 -4.76 0.57
CA LEU A 53 -4.46 -5.59 -0.62
C LEU A 53 -5.93 -5.97 -0.80
N ASP A 54 -6.57 -6.44 0.27
CA ASP A 54 -7.95 -6.92 0.24
C ASP A 54 -8.94 -5.79 -0.03
N ASP A 55 -8.74 -4.65 0.63
CA ASP A 55 -9.70 -3.54 0.55
C ASP A 55 -9.52 -2.70 -0.71
N TYR A 56 -8.31 -2.68 -1.25
CA TYR A 56 -7.94 -1.73 -2.27
C TYR A 56 -7.30 -2.36 -3.50
N GLY A 57 -6.25 -3.14 -3.27
CA GLY A 57 -5.40 -3.58 -4.37
C GLY A 57 -6.07 -4.53 -5.33
N ILE A 58 -6.92 -5.43 -4.83
CA ILE A 58 -7.60 -6.44 -5.65
C ILE A 58 -8.49 -5.78 -6.71
N ALA A 59 -9.16 -4.69 -6.36
CA ALA A 59 -10.00 -3.96 -7.31
C ALA A 59 -9.22 -3.42 -8.51
N PHE A 60 -7.91 -3.25 -8.37
CA PHE A 60 -7.03 -2.74 -9.42
C PHE A 60 -6.14 -3.81 -10.06
N GLY A 61 -6.29 -5.05 -9.61
CA GLY A 61 -5.52 -6.16 -10.16
C GLY A 61 -4.25 -6.51 -9.40
N CYS A 62 -4.06 -5.98 -8.20
CA CYS A 62 -2.93 -6.35 -7.36
C CYS A 62 -3.14 -7.72 -6.73
N THR A 63 -2.07 -8.49 -6.64
CA THR A 63 -2.08 -9.84 -6.07
C THR A 63 -1.08 -10.02 -4.95
N GLU A 64 -0.22 -9.04 -4.71
CA GLU A 64 0.85 -9.15 -3.74
C GLU A 64 0.98 -7.86 -2.94
N ILE A 65 1.19 -7.98 -1.63
CA ILE A 65 1.54 -6.88 -0.76
C ILE A 65 2.89 -7.17 -0.11
N ARG A 66 3.77 -6.17 -0.09
CA ARG A 66 5.05 -6.22 0.59
C ARG A 66 5.15 -5.10 1.61
N TYR A 67 5.74 -5.42 2.75
CA TYR A 67 6.02 -4.45 3.80
C TYR A 67 7.52 -4.24 3.94
N LEU A 68 7.91 -3.00 4.18
CA LEU A 68 9.30 -2.66 4.47
C LEU A 68 9.64 -3.05 5.90
N ARG A 69 10.68 -3.87 6.05
CA ARG A 69 11.13 -4.33 7.36
C ARG A 69 12.65 -4.39 7.36
N ASP A 70 13.26 -3.62 8.26
CA ASP A 70 14.72 -3.56 8.37
C ASP A 70 15.42 -3.27 7.05
N GLY A 71 14.85 -2.39 6.23
CA GLY A 71 15.40 -2.03 4.93
C GLY A 71 15.11 -3.01 3.80
N VAL A 72 14.31 -4.05 4.06
CA VAL A 72 13.98 -5.08 3.07
C VAL A 72 12.48 -5.14 2.87
N TRP A 73 12.06 -5.24 1.61
CA TRP A 73 10.65 -5.43 1.26
C TRP A 73 10.32 -6.92 1.31
N GLU A 74 9.46 -7.29 2.24
CA GLU A 74 9.05 -8.68 2.45
C GLU A 74 7.60 -8.89 2.06
N GLN A 75 7.35 -9.91 1.26
CA GLN A 75 5.99 -10.32 0.90
C GLN A 75 5.28 -10.89 2.12
N LEU A 76 4.07 -10.44 2.33
CA LEU A 76 3.26 -10.94 3.42
C LEU A 76 2.63 -12.29 3.07
#